data_1780c01b7c545a1467260adab02fe289
#
_entry.id   1780c01b7c545a1467260adab02fe289
#
_cell.length_a   1.000
_cell.length_b   1.000
_cell.length_c   1.000
_cell.angle_alpha   90.00
_cell.angle_beta   90.00
_cell.angle_gamma   90.00
#
_symmetry.space_group_name_H-M   'P 1'
#
loop_
_entity.id
_entity.type
_entity.pdbx_description
1 polymer ?
#
loop_
_entity_poly.entity_id
_entity_poly.type
_entity_poly.pdbx_seq_one_letter_code
_entity_poly.pdbx_strand_id
1 'polypeptide(L)'
;MYSLYQQYQVDLPTVGTQQIVTDFDGKAKAIIENTQIDTIPFNQVSKEYAQLDMGTDIEPLEKWRKAHWDFFESFLKENGGQPTEDMLVVCVQFKTIWPKLD
;
A
#
# COMPACT_ATOMS: atom_id res chain seq x y z
N MET A 1 7.02 -0.27 2.41
CA MET A 1 7.96 0.00 3.53
C MET A 1 8.58 1.38 3.35
N TYR A 2 8.56 2.17 4.42
CA TYR A 2 9.15 3.51 4.41
C TYR A 2 10.65 3.48 4.08
N SER A 3 11.38 2.51 4.63
CA SER A 3 12.83 2.40 4.42
C SER A 3 13.22 2.23 2.95
N LEU A 4 12.35 1.63 2.13
CA LEU A 4 12.61 1.48 0.70
C LEU A 4 12.62 2.83 -0.02
N TYR A 5 11.71 3.73 0.35
CA TYR A 5 11.69 5.08 -0.21
C TYR A 5 12.97 5.83 0.12
N GLN A 6 13.47 5.66 1.34
CA GLN A 6 14.74 6.27 1.76
C GLN A 6 15.93 5.65 1.02
N GLN A 7 15.97 4.32 0.93
CA GLN A 7 17.09 3.60 0.31
C GLN A 7 17.27 3.94 -1.16
N TYR A 8 16.16 4.05 -1.90
CA TYR A 8 16.21 4.34 -3.34
C TYR A 8 16.05 5.82 -3.66
N GLN A 9 15.99 6.68 -2.65
CA GLN A 9 15.82 8.13 -2.80
C GLN A 9 14.59 8.49 -3.65
N VAL A 10 13.52 7.68 -3.49
CA VAL A 10 12.25 7.90 -4.18
C VAL A 10 11.35 8.74 -3.29
N ASP A 11 10.68 9.73 -3.87
CA ASP A 11 9.73 10.55 -3.13
C ASP A 11 8.54 9.72 -2.64
N LEU A 12 8.09 10.02 -1.42
CA LEU A 12 6.88 9.43 -0.90
C LEU A 12 5.69 9.83 -1.77
N PRO A 13 4.68 8.94 -1.90
CA PRO A 13 3.43 9.34 -2.56
C PRO A 13 2.80 10.51 -1.82
N THR A 14 2.09 11.37 -2.55
CA THR A 14 1.46 12.57 -2.00
C THR A 14 -0.04 12.56 -2.22
N VAL A 15 -0.77 13.23 -1.31
CA VAL A 15 -2.21 13.44 -1.46
C VAL A 15 -2.46 14.30 -2.71
N GLY A 16 -3.48 13.95 -3.47
CA GLY A 16 -3.84 14.65 -4.70
C GLY A 16 -3.13 14.14 -5.95
N THR A 17 -2.13 13.28 -5.80
CA THR A 17 -1.46 12.66 -6.95
C THR A 17 -2.43 11.71 -7.67
N GLN A 18 -2.49 11.83 -8.99
CA GLN A 18 -3.34 11.00 -9.84
C GLN A 18 -2.50 9.96 -10.56
N GLN A 19 -3.06 8.76 -10.71
CA GLN A 19 -2.41 7.67 -11.43
C GLN A 19 -3.40 7.03 -12.39
N ILE A 20 -2.89 6.64 -13.57
CA ILE A 20 -3.69 5.93 -14.57
C ILE A 20 -3.44 4.43 -14.38
N VAL A 21 -4.54 3.70 -14.12
CA VAL A 21 -4.50 2.24 -14.04
C VAL A 21 -4.81 1.69 -15.42
N THR A 22 -3.91 0.87 -15.95
CA THR A 22 -4.04 0.31 -17.30
C THR A 22 -4.19 -1.21 -17.25
N ASP A 23 -4.74 -1.78 -18.35
CA ASP A 23 -4.71 -3.23 -18.55
C ASP A 23 -3.36 -3.65 -19.18
N PHE A 24 -3.23 -4.94 -19.51
CA PHE A 24 -2.00 -5.47 -20.10
C PHE A 24 -1.68 -4.89 -21.48
N ASP A 25 -2.70 -4.37 -22.19
CA ASP A 25 -2.53 -3.77 -23.52
C ASP A 25 -2.21 -2.28 -23.42
N GLY A 26 -2.10 -1.73 -22.22
CA GLY A 26 -1.81 -0.33 -21.99
C GLY A 26 -3.01 0.59 -22.11
N LYS A 27 -4.23 0.03 -22.18
CA LYS A 27 -5.46 0.84 -22.25
C LYS A 27 -5.85 1.30 -20.85
N ALA A 28 -6.21 2.58 -20.72
CA ALA A 28 -6.65 3.14 -19.46
C ALA A 28 -7.96 2.50 -19.01
N LYS A 29 -7.99 1.99 -17.78
CA LYS A 29 -9.17 1.40 -17.15
C LYS A 29 -9.73 2.27 -16.03
N ALA A 30 -8.88 3.04 -15.37
CA ALA A 30 -9.29 3.93 -14.30
C ALA A 30 -8.24 5.01 -14.07
N ILE A 31 -8.67 6.10 -13.47
CA ILE A 31 -7.78 7.12 -12.91
C ILE A 31 -8.09 7.18 -11.41
N ILE A 32 -7.08 7.04 -10.58
CA ILE A 32 -7.20 7.11 -9.14
C ILE A 32 -6.46 8.32 -8.60
N GLU A 33 -6.93 8.84 -7.47
CA GLU A 33 -6.32 9.97 -6.79
C GLU A 33 -6.07 9.62 -5.33
N ASN A 34 -4.86 9.86 -4.85
CA ASN A 34 -4.52 9.60 -3.46
C ASN A 34 -5.26 10.57 -2.55
N THR A 35 -6.01 10.03 -1.58
CA THR A 35 -6.81 10.83 -0.65
C THR A 35 -6.17 10.95 0.72
N GLN A 36 -5.38 9.95 1.14
CA GLN A 36 -4.75 9.94 2.45
C GLN A 36 -3.46 9.12 2.39
N ILE A 37 -2.42 9.63 3.02
CA ILE A 37 -1.12 8.95 3.09
C ILE A 37 -0.63 9.05 4.52
N ASP A 38 -0.43 7.86 5.15
CA ASP A 38 0.05 7.76 6.52
C ASP A 38 1.29 6.88 6.58
N THR A 39 2.26 7.27 7.39
CA THR A 39 3.43 6.45 7.69
C THR A 39 3.30 5.99 9.13
N ILE A 40 3.08 4.69 9.34
CA ILE A 40 2.79 4.13 10.65
C ILE A 40 3.58 2.82 10.86
N PRO A 41 3.85 2.43 12.13
CA PRO A 41 4.45 1.13 12.40
C PRO A 41 3.55 -0.01 11.93
N PHE A 42 4.17 -1.08 11.42
CA PHE A 42 3.47 -2.26 10.89
C PHE A 42 2.44 -2.81 11.89
N ASN A 43 2.82 -2.89 13.17
CA ASN A 43 1.95 -3.45 14.21
C ASN A 43 0.81 -2.50 14.65
N GLN A 44 0.76 -1.28 14.11
CA GLN A 44 -0.27 -0.30 14.43
C GLN A 44 -1.22 -0.05 13.26
N VAL A 45 -1.09 -0.78 12.18
CA VAL A 45 -2.04 -0.69 11.05
C VAL A 45 -3.43 -1.11 11.55
N SER A 46 -4.43 -0.27 11.26
CA SER A 46 -5.80 -0.48 11.76
C SER A 46 -6.52 -1.59 11.00
N LYS A 47 -7.53 -2.18 11.67
CA LYS A 47 -8.43 -3.14 11.05
C LYS A 47 -9.19 -2.50 9.90
N GLU A 48 -9.59 -1.26 10.06
CA GLU A 48 -10.34 -0.51 9.04
C GLU A 48 -9.53 -0.34 7.77
N TYR A 49 -8.25 0.02 7.89
CA TYR A 49 -7.36 0.11 6.74
C TYR A 49 -7.16 -1.25 6.07
N ALA A 50 -6.93 -2.29 6.88
CA ALA A 50 -6.74 -3.64 6.36
C ALA A 50 -7.97 -4.13 5.59
N GLN A 51 -9.17 -3.81 6.09
CA GLN A 51 -10.42 -4.16 5.42
C GLN A 51 -10.53 -3.49 4.05
N LEU A 52 -10.17 -2.21 3.96
CA LEU A 52 -10.18 -1.48 2.69
C LEU A 52 -9.15 -2.05 1.71
N ASP A 53 -7.94 -2.34 2.19
CA ASP A 53 -6.85 -2.80 1.35
C ASP A 53 -7.07 -4.22 0.84
N MET A 54 -7.56 -5.11 1.71
CA MET A 54 -7.80 -6.53 1.37
C MET A 54 -9.14 -6.78 0.69
N GLY A 55 -10.07 -5.83 0.78
CA GLY A 55 -11.39 -5.97 0.18
C GLY A 55 -12.25 -7.04 0.84
N THR A 56 -12.00 -7.37 2.10
CA THR A 56 -12.77 -8.37 2.86
C THR A 56 -12.95 -7.93 4.30
N ASP A 57 -14.09 -8.31 4.90
CA ASP A 57 -14.37 -8.10 6.31
C ASP A 57 -14.11 -9.36 7.16
N ILE A 58 -13.62 -10.43 6.52
CA ILE A 58 -13.31 -11.69 7.21
C ILE A 58 -11.83 -11.67 7.60
N GLU A 59 -11.57 -11.44 8.90
CA GLU A 59 -10.22 -11.38 9.47
C GLU A 59 -9.26 -10.50 8.64
N PRO A 60 -9.66 -9.26 8.30
CA PRO A 60 -8.88 -8.45 7.36
C PRO A 60 -7.48 -8.11 7.89
N LEU A 61 -7.35 -7.82 9.17
CA LEU A 61 -6.07 -7.42 9.74
C LEU A 61 -5.07 -8.57 9.77
N GLU A 62 -5.53 -9.78 10.11
CA GLU A 62 -4.66 -10.96 10.13
C GLU A 62 -4.19 -11.32 8.72
N LYS A 63 -5.12 -11.26 7.74
CA LYS A 63 -4.78 -11.51 6.33
C LYS A 63 -3.83 -10.47 5.79
N TRP A 64 -4.06 -9.19 6.12
CA TRP A 64 -3.21 -8.09 5.71
C TRP A 64 -1.79 -8.26 6.27
N ARG A 65 -1.70 -8.53 7.57
CA ARG A 65 -0.40 -8.72 8.24
C ARG A 65 0.39 -9.88 7.64
N LYS A 66 -0.28 -11.01 7.41
CA LYS A 66 0.38 -12.18 6.85
C LYS A 66 0.88 -11.92 5.43
N ALA A 67 0.03 -11.37 4.58
CA ALA A 67 0.37 -11.11 3.17
C ALA A 67 1.54 -10.13 3.06
N HIS A 68 1.48 -9.03 3.82
CA HIS A 68 2.52 -8.02 3.76
C HIS A 68 3.81 -8.46 4.46
N TRP A 69 3.70 -9.20 5.56
CA TRP A 69 4.87 -9.74 6.24
C TRP A 69 5.64 -10.68 5.33
N ASP A 70 4.94 -11.62 4.69
CA ASP A 70 5.57 -12.58 3.78
C ASP A 70 6.25 -11.86 2.61
N PHE A 71 5.60 -10.84 2.06
CA PHE A 71 6.18 -10.03 0.99
C PHE A 71 7.43 -9.29 1.46
N PHE A 72 7.35 -8.62 2.60
CA PHE A 72 8.48 -7.85 3.14
C PHE A 72 9.64 -8.76 3.54
N GLU A 73 9.34 -9.92 4.12
CA GLU A 73 10.36 -10.91 4.48
C GLU A 73 11.12 -11.38 3.25
N SER A 74 10.40 -11.75 2.21
CA SER A 74 11.00 -12.20 0.95
C SER A 74 11.87 -11.11 0.33
N PHE A 75 11.37 -9.88 0.28
CA PHE A 75 12.10 -8.75 -0.29
C PHE A 75 13.35 -8.42 0.53
N LEU A 76 13.21 -8.29 1.84
CA LEU A 76 14.32 -7.91 2.73
C LEU A 76 15.38 -9.00 2.80
N LYS A 77 14.98 -10.27 2.72
CA LYS A 77 15.93 -11.39 2.71
C LYS A 77 16.90 -11.29 1.54
N GLU A 78 16.41 -10.91 0.38
CA GLU A 78 17.26 -10.71 -0.80
C GLU A 78 18.25 -9.56 -0.62
N ASN A 79 17.92 -8.60 0.24
CA ASN A 79 18.74 -7.41 0.50
C ASN A 79 19.48 -7.49 1.85
N GLY A 80 19.52 -8.65 2.48
CA GLY A 80 20.28 -8.88 3.72
C GLY A 80 19.61 -8.36 4.98
N GLY A 81 18.29 -8.07 4.92
CA GLY A 81 17.53 -7.58 6.08
C GLY A 81 16.45 -8.54 6.54
N GLN A 82 15.74 -8.14 7.58
CA GLN A 82 14.58 -8.87 8.12
C GLN A 82 13.48 -7.88 8.48
N PRO A 83 12.19 -8.26 8.32
CA PRO A 83 11.11 -7.40 8.78
C PRO A 83 11.04 -7.35 10.29
N THR A 84 10.53 -6.26 10.83
CA THR A 84 10.25 -6.10 12.25
C THR A 84 8.82 -5.62 12.43
N GLU A 85 8.22 -5.92 13.59
CA GLU A 85 6.82 -5.54 13.84
C GLU A 85 6.64 -4.03 13.95
N ASP A 86 7.69 -3.31 14.34
CA ASP A 86 7.65 -1.85 14.48
C ASP A 86 8.17 -1.09 13.26
N MET A 87 8.51 -1.80 12.18
CA MET A 87 8.96 -1.12 10.95
C MET A 87 7.88 -0.21 10.40
N LEU A 88 8.29 0.94 9.86
CA LEU A 88 7.36 1.89 9.30
C LEU A 88 6.86 1.43 7.93
N VAL A 89 5.54 1.53 7.72
CA VAL A 89 4.92 1.24 6.44
C VAL A 89 4.17 2.48 5.96
N VAL A 90 4.14 2.67 4.65
CA VAL A 90 3.41 3.77 4.02
C VAL A 90 2.05 3.24 3.60
N CYS A 91 0.99 3.77 4.21
CA CYS A 91 -0.39 3.37 3.92
C CYS A 91 -1.04 4.43 3.05
N VAL A 92 -1.46 4.03 1.85
CA VAL A 92 -2.06 4.94 0.87
C VAL A 92 -3.52 4.58 0.68
N GLN A 93 -4.40 5.58 0.81
CA GLN A 93 -5.80 5.45 0.43
C GLN A 93 -6.04 6.30 -0.82
N PHE A 94 -6.91 5.82 -1.70
CA PHE A 94 -7.20 6.49 -2.95
C PHE A 94 -8.68 6.36 -3.28
N LYS A 95 -9.15 7.21 -4.20
CA LYS A 95 -10.49 7.11 -4.78
C LYS A 95 -10.38 7.02 -6.29
N THR A 96 -11.37 6.38 -6.93
CA THR A 96 -11.46 6.34 -8.39
C THR A 96 -12.20 7.59 -8.86
N ILE A 97 -11.54 8.37 -9.72
CA ILE A 97 -12.13 9.59 -10.27
C ILE A 97 -12.61 9.41 -11.72
N TRP A 98 -12.16 8.35 -12.38
CA TRP A 98 -12.60 8.00 -13.72
C TRP A 98 -12.56 6.47 -13.89
N PRO A 99 -13.56 5.82 -14.50
CA PRO A 99 -14.82 6.44 -14.95
C PRO A 99 -15.67 6.89 -13.77
N LYS A 100 -16.51 7.89 -14.00
CA LYS A 100 -17.42 8.35 -12.94
C LYS A 100 -18.42 7.25 -12.63
N LEU A 101 -18.53 6.95 -11.32
CA LEU A 101 -19.52 6.01 -10.82
C LEU A 101 -20.77 6.81 -10.45
N ASP A 102 -21.88 6.51 -11.10
CA ASP A 102 -23.16 7.15 -10.79
C ASP A 102 -23.80 6.53 -9.55
#